data_4c30d166f106783673c649e25ce380ad
#
_entry.id   4c30d166f106783673c649e25ce380ad
#
_cell.length_a   1.000
_cell.length_b   1.000
_cell.length_c   1.000
_cell.angle_alpha   90.00
_cell.angle_beta   90.00
_cell.angle_gamma   90.00
#
_symmetry.space_group_name_H-M   'P 1'
#
loop_
_entity.id
_entity.type
_entity.pdbx_description
1 polymer ?
#
loop_
_entity_poly.entity_id
_entity_poly.type
_entity_poly.pdbx_seq_one_letter_code
_entity_poly.pdbx_strand_id
1 'polypeptide(L)'
;MIEIKPFTNRDENAVKRIILLKSQVRFASSAEDFIASATETMHLYVIYYHGEIIGFFKLDIAYSEQMKFCPINTLGLRTFVISQHYQGKGIGTAVIKRILHYTAVHYARYDAIYLTVNCKNPVAKYCYEKSGFQLTGDLFLEGDFGPQEVMFAYNHHDFKS
;
A
#
# COMPACT_ATOMS: atom_id res chain seq x y z
N MET A 1 -6.51 -4.07 17.38
CA MET A 1 -5.99 -5.14 16.55
C MET A 1 -6.21 -4.85 15.08
N ILE A 2 -5.17 -5.00 14.29
CA ILE A 2 -5.18 -4.73 12.85
C ILE A 2 -5.29 -6.04 12.09
N GLU A 3 -6.23 -6.13 11.15
CA GLU A 3 -6.39 -7.29 10.29
C GLU A 3 -6.42 -6.86 8.82
N ILE A 4 -5.78 -7.65 7.97
CA ILE A 4 -5.77 -7.46 6.52
C ILE A 4 -6.67 -8.55 5.92
N LYS A 5 -7.64 -8.15 5.11
CA LYS A 5 -8.54 -9.10 4.44
C LYS A 5 -8.76 -8.70 2.98
N PRO A 6 -8.95 -9.67 2.07
CA PRO A 6 -9.32 -9.35 0.71
C PRO A 6 -10.62 -8.55 0.68
N PHE A 7 -10.68 -7.56 -0.22
CA PHE A 7 -11.89 -6.78 -0.43
C PHE A 7 -12.98 -7.67 -1.02
N THR A 8 -14.20 -7.52 -0.50
CA THR A 8 -15.39 -8.17 -1.06
C THR A 8 -16.47 -7.12 -1.29
N ASN A 9 -17.52 -7.47 -2.05
CA ASN A 9 -18.63 -6.56 -2.30
C ASN A 9 -19.34 -6.07 -1.04
N ARG A 10 -19.25 -6.84 0.05
CA ARG A 10 -19.81 -6.43 1.35
C ARG A 10 -19.09 -5.22 1.93
N ASP A 11 -17.86 -4.99 1.53
CA ASP A 11 -17.02 -3.93 2.09
C ASP A 11 -17.20 -2.59 1.33
N GLU A 12 -17.94 -2.61 0.23
CA GLU A 12 -18.04 -1.46 -0.67
C GLU A 12 -18.50 -0.19 0.03
N ASN A 13 -19.58 -0.27 0.81
CA ASN A 13 -20.12 0.90 1.50
C ASN A 13 -19.16 1.45 2.55
N ALA A 14 -18.49 0.57 3.28
CA ALA A 14 -17.51 0.96 4.29
C ALA A 14 -16.30 1.66 3.65
N VAL A 15 -15.82 1.14 2.53
CA VAL A 15 -14.71 1.73 1.78
C VAL A 15 -15.08 3.13 1.28
N LYS A 16 -16.31 3.30 0.76
CA LYS A 16 -16.80 4.59 0.28
C LYS A 16 -16.93 5.64 1.38
N ARG A 17 -17.07 5.23 2.64
CA ARG A 17 -17.18 6.14 3.78
C ARG A 17 -15.85 6.59 4.35
N ILE A 18 -14.72 6.07 3.86
CA ILE A 18 -13.41 6.49 4.33
C ILE A 18 -13.15 7.93 3.94
N ILE A 19 -12.77 8.75 4.94
CA ILE A 19 -12.52 10.17 4.75
C ILE A 19 -11.03 10.43 4.67
N LEU A 20 -10.61 11.09 3.61
CA LEU A 20 -9.22 11.47 3.38
C LEU A 20 -9.00 12.94 3.66
N LEU A 21 -7.82 13.31 4.13
CA LEU A 21 -7.40 14.70 4.16
C LEU A 21 -7.28 15.23 2.73
N LYS A 22 -7.60 16.49 2.52
CA LYS A 22 -7.53 17.12 1.19
C LYS A 22 -6.16 16.96 0.55
N SER A 23 -5.10 17.05 1.35
CA SER A 23 -3.73 16.89 0.88
C SER A 23 -3.43 15.49 0.37
N GLN A 24 -4.22 14.48 0.77
CA GLN A 24 -4.02 13.09 0.40
C GLN A 24 -4.85 12.66 -0.81
N VAL A 25 -5.96 13.33 -1.08
CA VAL A 25 -6.82 13.05 -2.24
C VAL A 25 -5.99 13.12 -3.54
N ARG A 26 -4.98 14.00 -3.58
CA ARG A 26 -4.09 14.16 -4.74
C ARG A 26 -3.21 12.93 -4.98
N PHE A 27 -2.92 12.13 -3.96
CA PHE A 27 -1.94 11.03 -4.03
C PHE A 27 -2.57 9.64 -3.98
N ALA A 28 -3.87 9.57 -3.70
CA ALA A 28 -4.59 8.32 -3.56
C ALA A 28 -5.77 8.26 -4.51
N SER A 29 -6.12 7.05 -4.93
CA SER A 29 -7.34 6.84 -5.73
C SER A 29 -8.57 7.12 -4.88
N SER A 30 -9.66 7.53 -5.53
CA SER A 30 -10.96 7.57 -4.88
C SER A 30 -11.41 6.15 -4.53
N ALA A 31 -12.40 6.05 -3.63
CA ALA A 31 -12.97 4.74 -3.29
C ALA A 31 -13.57 4.05 -4.51
N GLU A 32 -14.23 4.81 -5.38
CA GLU A 32 -14.82 4.28 -6.62
C GLU A 32 -13.74 3.73 -7.56
N ASP A 33 -12.65 4.47 -7.74
CA ASP A 33 -11.53 4.02 -8.59
C ASP A 33 -10.87 2.77 -8.01
N PHE A 34 -10.71 2.73 -6.68
CA PHE A 34 -10.17 1.56 -6.00
C PHE A 34 -11.04 0.33 -6.28
N ILE A 35 -12.35 0.44 -6.03
CA ILE A 35 -13.29 -0.68 -6.22
C ILE A 35 -13.29 -1.17 -7.67
N ALA A 36 -13.19 -0.25 -8.63
CA ALA A 36 -13.21 -0.58 -10.05
C ALA A 36 -11.89 -1.16 -10.57
N SER A 37 -10.81 -1.12 -9.79
CA SER A 37 -9.47 -1.45 -10.29
C SER A 37 -9.10 -2.94 -10.18
N ALA A 38 -9.96 -3.79 -9.61
CA ALA A 38 -9.67 -5.20 -9.44
C ALA A 38 -9.48 -5.91 -10.79
N THR A 39 -8.40 -6.68 -10.89
CA THR A 39 -8.12 -7.54 -12.05
C THR A 39 -7.49 -8.84 -11.53
N GLU A 40 -7.14 -9.75 -12.43
CA GLU A 40 -6.41 -10.97 -12.05
C GLU A 40 -5.06 -10.66 -11.41
N THR A 41 -4.44 -9.52 -11.76
CA THR A 41 -3.12 -9.13 -11.26
C THR A 41 -3.17 -8.01 -10.23
N MET A 42 -4.31 -7.33 -10.08
CA MET A 42 -4.48 -6.25 -9.11
C MET A 42 -5.40 -6.72 -8.00
N HIS A 43 -4.83 -7.06 -6.87
CA HIS A 43 -5.57 -7.61 -5.74
C HIS A 43 -5.91 -6.52 -4.73
N LEU A 44 -7.20 -6.39 -4.41
CA LEU A 44 -7.71 -5.37 -3.50
C LEU A 44 -7.82 -5.92 -2.09
N TYR A 45 -7.42 -5.09 -1.12
CA TYR A 45 -7.46 -5.44 0.30
C TYR A 45 -8.08 -4.32 1.12
N VAL A 46 -8.69 -4.69 2.23
CA VAL A 46 -9.21 -3.76 3.23
C VAL A 46 -8.48 -3.97 4.54
N ILE A 47 -8.40 -2.89 5.31
CA ILE A 47 -7.70 -2.84 6.60
C ILE A 47 -8.76 -2.69 7.68
N TYR A 48 -8.82 -3.68 8.58
CA TYR A 48 -9.69 -3.65 9.75
C TYR A 48 -8.90 -3.21 10.98
N TYR A 49 -9.50 -2.37 11.79
CA TYR A 49 -8.98 -1.98 13.08
C TYR A 49 -10.12 -2.10 14.08
N HIS A 50 -9.98 -3.00 15.06
CA HIS A 50 -11.05 -3.30 16.03
C HIS A 50 -12.40 -3.56 15.35
N GLY A 51 -12.38 -4.32 14.27
CA GLY A 51 -13.60 -4.72 13.56
C GLY A 51 -14.17 -3.71 12.59
N GLU A 52 -13.56 -2.53 12.45
CA GLU A 52 -13.99 -1.50 11.51
C GLU A 52 -13.01 -1.35 10.37
N ILE A 53 -13.51 -1.13 9.15
CA ILE A 53 -12.65 -0.85 8.00
C ILE A 53 -12.18 0.59 8.09
N ILE A 54 -10.85 0.77 8.21
CA ILE A 54 -10.23 2.08 8.33
C ILE A 54 -9.40 2.48 7.12
N GLY A 55 -9.21 1.58 6.17
CA GLY A 55 -8.39 1.87 5.01
C GLY A 55 -8.40 0.75 3.99
N PHE A 56 -7.64 0.95 2.93
CA PHE A 56 -7.52 -0.04 1.86
C PHE A 56 -6.18 0.11 1.15
N PHE A 57 -5.80 -0.91 0.40
CA PHE A 57 -4.59 -0.89 -0.43
C PHE A 57 -4.72 -1.95 -1.53
N LYS A 58 -3.79 -1.91 -2.48
CA LYS A 58 -3.73 -2.88 -3.56
C LYS A 58 -2.35 -3.54 -3.60
N LEU A 59 -2.34 -4.81 -3.95
CA LEU A 59 -1.11 -5.53 -4.27
C LEU A 59 -1.15 -5.90 -5.76
N ASP A 60 -0.13 -5.48 -6.48
CA ASP A 60 -0.02 -5.64 -7.92
C ASP A 60 1.04 -6.71 -8.21
N ILE A 61 0.60 -7.90 -8.64
CA ILE A 61 1.54 -9.00 -8.93
C ILE A 61 2.22 -8.85 -10.29
N ALA A 62 1.75 -7.91 -11.12
CA ALA A 62 2.37 -7.59 -12.42
C ALA A 62 3.20 -6.31 -12.36
N TYR A 63 3.51 -5.81 -11.17
CA TYR A 63 4.19 -4.54 -10.99
C TYR A 63 5.54 -4.49 -11.71
N SER A 64 6.33 -5.55 -11.59
CA SER A 64 7.65 -5.62 -12.22
C SER A 64 7.60 -5.66 -13.75
N GLU A 65 6.46 -6.03 -14.33
CA GLU A 65 6.27 -6.01 -15.77
C GLU A 65 6.02 -4.60 -16.30
N GLN A 66 5.46 -3.74 -15.47
CA GLN A 66 5.08 -2.38 -15.83
C GLN A 66 6.10 -1.32 -15.41
N MET A 67 6.80 -1.58 -14.30
CA MET A 67 7.74 -0.61 -13.73
C MET A 67 9.17 -1.07 -13.98
N LYS A 68 9.86 -0.32 -14.85
CA LYS A 68 11.21 -0.67 -15.30
C LYS A 68 12.27 -0.63 -14.21
N PHE A 69 12.01 0.11 -13.13
CA PHE A 69 12.95 0.18 -12.00
C PHE A 69 12.94 -1.06 -11.11
N CYS A 70 11.95 -1.95 -11.28
CA CYS A 70 11.82 -3.13 -10.45
C CYS A 70 12.58 -4.33 -11.01
N PRO A 71 13.27 -5.09 -10.16
CA PRO A 71 13.72 -6.43 -10.54
C PRO A 71 12.52 -7.34 -10.84
N ILE A 72 12.73 -8.39 -11.56
CA ILE A 72 11.70 -9.41 -11.78
C ILE A 72 11.31 -10.06 -10.45
N ASN A 73 10.15 -10.66 -10.41
CA ASN A 73 9.62 -11.37 -9.22
C ASN A 73 9.44 -10.47 -8.01
N THR A 74 8.95 -9.26 -8.24
CA THR A 74 8.62 -8.32 -7.17
C THR A 74 7.16 -7.95 -7.19
N LEU A 75 6.64 -7.63 -6.01
CA LEU A 75 5.25 -7.26 -5.77
C LEU A 75 5.16 -5.74 -5.65
N GLY A 76 4.10 -5.13 -6.15
CA GLY A 76 3.87 -3.70 -6.00
C GLY A 76 2.82 -3.41 -4.94
N LEU A 77 3.09 -2.46 -4.06
CA LEU A 77 2.11 -1.90 -3.14
C LEU A 77 1.58 -0.61 -3.75
N ARG A 78 0.28 -0.56 -4.00
CA ARG A 78 -0.37 0.60 -4.62
C ARG A 78 -1.53 1.09 -3.77
N THR A 79 -1.82 2.36 -3.86
CA THR A 79 -3.05 2.96 -3.29
C THR A 79 -3.23 2.63 -1.81
N PHE A 80 -2.25 2.97 -0.99
CA PHE A 80 -2.35 2.79 0.45
C PHE A 80 -3.05 3.99 1.07
N VAL A 81 -4.20 3.76 1.70
CA VAL A 81 -5.07 4.79 2.26
C VAL A 81 -5.50 4.40 3.67
N ILE A 82 -5.37 5.33 4.60
CA ILE A 82 -5.92 5.24 5.97
C ILE A 82 -6.87 6.43 6.18
N SER A 83 -8.04 6.16 6.76
CA SER A 83 -8.99 7.21 7.12
C SER A 83 -8.33 8.28 7.98
N GLN A 84 -8.69 9.56 7.74
CA GLN A 84 -8.12 10.67 8.48
C GLN A 84 -8.31 10.55 10.00
N HIS A 85 -9.38 9.89 10.45
CA HIS A 85 -9.66 9.69 11.88
C HIS A 85 -8.60 8.83 12.58
N TYR A 86 -7.83 8.08 11.82
CA TYR A 86 -6.84 7.13 12.34
C TYR A 86 -5.41 7.52 12.01
N GLN A 87 -5.21 8.72 11.46
CA GLN A 87 -3.87 9.21 11.13
C GLN A 87 -3.23 9.92 12.31
N GLY A 88 -1.89 9.98 12.30
CA GLY A 88 -1.14 10.68 13.33
C GLY A 88 -1.03 9.96 14.67
N LYS A 89 -1.40 8.68 14.72
CA LYS A 89 -1.41 7.89 15.96
C LYS A 89 -0.50 6.65 15.89
N GLY A 90 0.36 6.58 14.87
CA GLY A 90 1.22 5.43 14.66
C GLY A 90 0.52 4.23 14.01
N ILE A 91 -0.77 4.34 13.72
CA ILE A 91 -1.56 3.25 13.12
C ILE A 91 -1.06 2.95 11.71
N GLY A 92 -0.75 3.98 10.91
CA GLY A 92 -0.24 3.79 9.55
C GLY A 92 1.01 2.92 9.51
N THR A 93 1.98 3.21 10.38
CA THR A 93 3.19 2.40 10.50
C THR A 93 2.87 0.96 10.91
N ALA A 94 1.99 0.80 11.89
CA ALA A 94 1.58 -0.52 12.35
C ALA A 94 0.88 -1.32 11.23
N VAL A 95 0.05 -0.65 10.43
CA VAL A 95 -0.64 -1.29 9.29
C VAL A 95 0.38 -1.73 8.24
N ILE A 96 1.35 -0.89 7.89
CA ILE A 96 2.37 -1.25 6.89
C ILE A 96 3.18 -2.46 7.35
N LYS A 97 3.55 -2.51 8.63
CA LYS A 97 4.22 -3.69 9.19
C LYS A 97 3.35 -4.94 9.07
N ARG A 98 2.05 -4.79 9.27
CA ARG A 98 1.11 -5.90 9.10
C ARG A 98 1.00 -6.34 7.66
N ILE A 99 1.04 -5.40 6.71
CA ILE A 99 1.07 -5.72 5.28
C ILE A 99 2.32 -6.52 4.93
N LEU A 100 3.48 -6.12 5.44
CA LEU A 100 4.73 -6.86 5.20
C LEU A 100 4.66 -8.29 5.76
N HIS A 101 4.05 -8.45 6.93
CA HIS A 101 3.83 -9.79 7.49
C HIS A 101 2.89 -10.61 6.60
N TYR A 102 1.81 -9.99 6.13
CA TYR A 102 0.84 -10.64 5.25
C TYR A 102 1.49 -11.10 3.94
N THR A 103 2.30 -10.27 3.32
CA THR A 103 2.98 -10.63 2.08
C THR A 103 4.02 -11.72 2.27
N ALA A 104 4.68 -11.76 3.42
CA ALA A 104 5.63 -12.83 3.73
C ALA A 104 4.93 -14.19 3.81
N VAL A 105 3.68 -14.22 4.25
CA VAL A 105 2.90 -15.46 4.38
C VAL A 105 2.17 -15.81 3.08
N HIS A 106 1.45 -14.86 2.50
CA HIS A 106 0.53 -15.12 1.38
C HIS A 106 1.12 -14.86 -0.01
N TYR A 107 2.24 -14.16 -0.08
CA TYR A 107 2.95 -13.85 -1.33
C TYR A 107 4.41 -14.26 -1.22
N ALA A 108 4.68 -15.37 -0.55
CA ALA A 108 6.02 -15.83 -0.19
C ALA A 108 6.96 -16.04 -1.38
N ARG A 109 6.40 -16.25 -2.58
CA ARG A 109 7.19 -16.49 -3.79
C ARG A 109 7.84 -15.22 -4.35
N TYR A 110 7.41 -14.04 -3.92
CA TYR A 110 7.98 -12.77 -4.38
C TYR A 110 9.14 -12.37 -3.48
N ASP A 111 10.21 -11.86 -4.08
CA ASP A 111 11.46 -11.55 -3.36
C ASP A 111 11.38 -10.24 -2.58
N ALA A 112 10.60 -9.29 -3.07
CA ALA A 112 10.53 -7.95 -2.48
C ALA A 112 9.20 -7.28 -2.83
N ILE A 113 8.88 -6.25 -2.05
CA ILE A 113 7.75 -5.36 -2.30
C ILE A 113 8.30 -3.99 -2.67
N TYR A 114 7.85 -3.43 -3.80
CA TYR A 114 8.22 -2.11 -4.28
C TYR A 114 7.03 -1.18 -4.22
N LEU A 115 7.31 0.11 -4.09
CA LEU A 115 6.30 1.16 -4.17
C LEU A 115 6.95 2.45 -4.67
N THR A 116 6.12 3.39 -5.06
CA THR A 116 6.54 4.77 -5.27
C THR A 116 5.77 5.66 -4.31
N VAL A 117 6.44 6.69 -3.79
CA VAL A 117 5.84 7.68 -2.91
C VAL A 117 6.17 9.07 -3.43
N ASN A 118 5.16 9.93 -3.56
CA ASN A 118 5.36 11.28 -4.07
C ASN A 118 6.30 12.06 -3.17
N CYS A 119 7.24 12.80 -3.76
CA CYS A 119 8.20 13.62 -3.02
C CYS A 119 7.52 14.68 -2.14
N LYS A 120 6.27 15.05 -2.48
CA LYS A 120 5.47 16.01 -1.71
C LYS A 120 4.63 15.35 -0.62
N ASN A 121 4.84 14.06 -0.37
CA ASN A 121 4.10 13.30 0.65
C ASN A 121 5.06 12.74 1.71
N PRO A 122 5.71 13.60 2.51
CA PRO A 122 6.71 13.15 3.48
C PRO A 122 6.13 12.31 4.61
N VAL A 123 4.86 12.47 4.95
CA VAL A 123 4.20 11.69 5.99
C VAL A 123 4.15 10.21 5.60
N ALA A 124 3.72 9.92 4.38
CA ALA A 124 3.69 8.54 3.88
C ALA A 124 5.09 7.96 3.80
N LYS A 125 6.05 8.71 3.27
CA LYS A 125 7.45 8.29 3.20
C LYS A 125 7.98 7.90 4.57
N TYR A 126 7.72 8.73 5.58
CA TYR A 126 8.14 8.47 6.96
C TYR A 126 7.56 7.14 7.47
N CYS A 127 6.28 6.91 7.24
CA CYS A 127 5.62 5.66 7.66
C CYS A 127 6.24 4.44 6.99
N TYR A 128 6.55 4.53 5.70
CA TYR A 128 7.20 3.44 4.98
C TYR A 128 8.60 3.17 5.54
N GLU A 129 9.40 4.22 5.75
CA GLU A 129 10.74 4.07 6.31
C GLU A 129 10.71 3.44 7.71
N LYS A 130 9.82 3.89 8.56
CA LYS A 130 9.64 3.35 9.92
C LYS A 130 9.23 1.88 9.90
N SER A 131 8.56 1.45 8.85
CA SER A 131 8.06 0.08 8.73
C SER A 131 9.05 -0.89 8.09
N GLY A 132 10.18 -0.38 7.59
CA GLY A 132 11.24 -1.22 7.03
C GLY A 132 11.49 -1.04 5.54
N PHE A 133 10.78 -0.13 4.87
CA PHE A 133 11.08 0.19 3.47
C PHE A 133 12.33 1.07 3.39
N GLN A 134 13.07 0.89 2.30
CA GLN A 134 14.31 1.60 2.04
C GLN A 134 14.20 2.34 0.70
N LEU A 135 14.86 3.49 0.60
CA LEU A 135 14.97 4.20 -0.68
C LEU A 135 15.94 3.48 -1.60
N THR A 136 15.59 3.37 -2.88
CA THR A 136 16.52 2.82 -3.88
C THR A 136 17.48 3.88 -4.41
N GLY A 137 17.11 5.17 -4.29
CA GLY A 137 17.83 6.26 -4.93
C GLY A 137 17.26 6.64 -6.30
N ASP A 138 16.34 5.84 -6.84
CA ASP A 138 15.70 6.14 -8.12
C ASP A 138 14.48 7.03 -7.93
N LEU A 139 14.17 7.81 -8.97
CA LEU A 139 12.96 8.60 -9.05
C LEU A 139 12.09 8.08 -10.19
N PHE A 140 10.79 8.02 -9.93
CA PHE A 140 9.79 7.73 -10.95
C PHE A 140 9.20 9.07 -11.40
N LEU A 141 9.43 9.45 -12.67
CA LEU A 141 9.07 10.75 -13.18
C LEU A 141 7.81 10.77 -14.05
N GLU A 142 7.24 9.61 -14.33
CA GLU A 142 6.09 9.46 -15.23
C GLU A 142 4.74 9.64 -14.53
N GLY A 143 4.73 9.92 -13.23
CA GLY A 143 3.50 10.14 -12.47
C GLY A 143 2.90 11.52 -12.70
N ASP A 144 1.57 11.61 -12.56
CA ASP A 144 0.81 12.84 -12.87
C ASP A 144 1.06 13.99 -11.90
N PHE A 145 1.53 13.70 -10.68
CA PHE A 145 1.66 14.69 -9.61
C PHE A 145 3.11 15.03 -9.26
N GLY A 146 4.02 14.81 -10.20
CA GLY A 146 5.43 15.12 -10.03
C GLY A 146 6.26 13.93 -9.62
N PRO A 147 7.53 14.16 -9.28
CA PRO A 147 8.46 13.08 -8.99
C PRO A 147 8.04 12.23 -7.80
N GLN A 148 8.28 10.93 -7.92
CA GLN A 148 8.05 9.97 -6.84
C GLN A 148 9.35 9.25 -6.52
N GLU A 149 9.58 9.00 -5.24
CA GLU A 149 10.71 8.22 -4.80
C GLU A 149 10.35 6.74 -4.82
N VAL A 150 11.29 5.92 -5.28
CA VAL A 150 11.11 4.46 -5.33
C VAL A 150 11.63 3.86 -4.02
N MET A 151 10.78 3.06 -3.38
CA MET A 151 11.14 2.38 -2.14
C MET A 151 10.89 0.88 -2.26
N PHE A 152 11.59 0.09 -1.46
CA PHE A 152 11.41 -1.36 -1.44
C PHE A 152 11.62 -1.92 -0.04
N ALA A 153 11.06 -3.10 0.17
CA ALA A 153 11.33 -3.92 1.34
C ALA A 153 11.49 -5.36 0.87
N TYR A 154 12.43 -6.10 1.46
CA TYR A 154 12.55 -7.52 1.18
C TYR A 154 11.35 -8.26 1.75
N ASN A 155 10.91 -9.27 1.03
CA ASN A 155 9.81 -10.11 1.48
C ASN A 155 10.37 -11.24 2.35
N HIS A 156 10.64 -10.91 3.62
CA HIS A 156 11.30 -11.83 4.53
C HIS A 156 10.37 -12.91 5.06
N HIS A 157 10.75 -14.15 4.88
CA HIS A 157 10.04 -15.29 5.45
C HIS A 157 10.32 -15.45 6.94
N ASP A 158 11.28 -14.73 7.48
CA ASP A 158 11.71 -14.81 8.88
C ASP A 158 10.68 -14.26 9.87
N PHE A 159 9.69 -13.55 9.39
CA PHE A 159 8.57 -13.10 10.23
C PHE A 159 7.74 -14.26 10.80
N LYS A 160 8.05 -15.48 10.39
CA LYS A 160 7.36 -16.69 10.84
C LYS A 160 7.93 -17.25 12.13
N SER A 161 9.11 -16.80 12.49
CA SER A 161 9.79 -17.30 13.69
C SER A 161 9.36 -16.58 14.95
#